data_888710c328dd515175500597e55addd0
#
_entry.id   888710c328dd515175500597e55addd0
#
_cell.length_a   1.000
_cell.length_b   1.000
_cell.length_c   1.000
_cell.angle_alpha   90.00
_cell.angle_beta   90.00
_cell.angle_gamma   90.00
#
_symmetry.space_group_name_H-M   'P 1'
#
loop_
_entity.id
_entity.type
_entity.pdbx_description
1 polymer ?
#
loop_
_entity_poly.entity_id
_entity_poly.type
_entity_poly.pdbx_seq_one_letter_code
_entity_poly.pdbx_strand_id
1 'polypeptide(L)'
;ITQAKVRVRRLPEAESFFGVFFPSWEQGSEAVREIVQNELPVSMLRLSNPLETETTLILSGKSWVRLADRGLRMIGYGDTRCLMIFGITGSTRLFKRTQREAAALCRKYGGLFVGTVVGHTWEKSRFLAPYLRNTLWDSGIALDTLEAALPWAQVRAASGAIPQAIVEAMSKHNEQVLAFAHLSHVYRDGASIYTTYLFRRTAEPDELLRRWHEMKHQASLTLQKYGGTISHQHGVGTDHALYLPAEKGALGMDALHAVCKSFDPDGMMNPGKLF
;
A
#
# COMPACT_ATOMS: atom_id res chain seq x y z
N ILE A 1 -15.56 -23.20 -2.90
CA ILE A 1 -14.31 -23.99 -3.01
C ILE A 1 -14.37 -25.10 -1.96
N THR A 2 -14.27 -26.33 -2.38
CA THR A 2 -14.36 -27.51 -1.50
C THR A 2 -13.01 -28.19 -1.29
N GLN A 3 -12.06 -27.97 -2.19
CA GLN A 3 -10.72 -28.54 -2.12
C GLN A 3 -9.73 -27.66 -2.86
N ALA A 4 -8.50 -27.58 -2.36
CA ALA A 4 -7.38 -26.89 -3.03
C ALA A 4 -6.12 -27.75 -2.99
N LYS A 5 -5.35 -27.77 -4.10
CA LYS A 5 -4.02 -28.35 -4.19
C LYS A 5 -3.01 -27.22 -4.34
N VAL A 6 -2.10 -27.09 -3.39
CA VAL A 6 -1.09 -26.01 -3.37
C VAL A 6 0.32 -26.59 -3.50
N ARG A 7 1.19 -25.83 -4.20
CA ARG A 7 2.62 -26.13 -4.26
C ARG A 7 3.30 -25.46 -3.07
N VAL A 8 4.06 -26.22 -2.31
CA VAL A 8 4.83 -25.71 -1.17
C VAL A 8 6.33 -25.69 -1.47
N ARG A 9 7.07 -24.86 -0.74
CA ARG A 9 8.54 -24.79 -0.78
C ARG A 9 9.10 -25.20 0.57
N ARG A 10 10.39 -25.57 0.60
CA ARG A 10 11.12 -25.77 1.84
C ARG A 10 11.20 -24.45 2.62
N LEU A 11 11.20 -24.54 3.95
CA LEU A 11 11.48 -23.40 4.80
C LEU A 11 12.86 -22.83 4.49
N PRO A 12 13.00 -21.48 4.45
CA PRO A 12 14.30 -20.85 4.23
C PRO A 12 15.25 -21.07 5.42
N GLU A 13 16.55 -21.04 5.15
CA GLU A 13 17.60 -21.12 6.20
C GLU A 13 17.64 -19.86 7.06
N ALA A 14 17.35 -18.71 6.47
CA ALA A 14 17.36 -17.41 7.14
C ALA A 14 16.21 -16.53 6.61
N GLU A 15 15.57 -15.83 7.53
CA GLU A 15 14.58 -14.79 7.27
C GLU A 15 14.75 -13.68 8.29
N SER A 16 14.72 -12.44 7.86
CA SER A 16 14.62 -11.26 8.74
C SER A 16 14.07 -10.06 8.03
N PHE A 17 13.47 -9.18 8.83
CA PHE A 17 12.89 -7.91 8.39
C PHE A 17 13.64 -6.76 9.02
N PHE A 18 13.94 -5.74 8.21
CA PHE A 18 14.77 -4.60 8.58
C PHE A 18 14.00 -3.29 8.41
N GLY A 19 14.29 -2.31 9.27
CA GLY A 19 13.77 -0.96 9.18
C GLY A 19 14.82 0.03 8.70
N VAL A 20 14.41 0.98 7.86
CA VAL A 20 15.22 2.12 7.40
C VAL A 20 14.37 3.37 7.40
N PHE A 21 14.84 4.45 8.03
CA PHE A 21 14.22 5.76 7.89
C PHE A 21 14.89 6.55 6.77
N PHE A 22 14.08 7.22 5.94
CA PHE A 22 14.54 8.19 4.96
C PHE A 22 14.08 9.60 5.36
N PRO A 23 14.88 10.65 5.04
CA PRO A 23 14.51 12.01 5.37
C PRO A 23 13.26 12.51 4.64
N SER A 24 12.98 11.96 3.44
CA SER A 24 11.83 12.34 2.62
C SER A 24 11.28 11.16 1.80
N TRP A 25 10.07 11.36 1.29
CA TRP A 25 9.41 10.43 0.36
C TRP A 25 10.21 10.22 -0.93
N GLU A 26 10.79 11.29 -1.46
CA GLU A 26 11.60 11.27 -2.67
C GLU A 26 12.80 10.33 -2.52
N GLN A 27 13.55 10.52 -1.45
CA GLN A 27 14.74 9.70 -1.18
C GLN A 27 14.38 8.24 -0.93
N GLY A 28 13.31 7.99 -0.17
CA GLY A 28 12.83 6.63 0.08
C GLY A 28 12.35 5.94 -1.19
N SER A 29 11.56 6.61 -2.02
CA SER A 29 11.04 6.04 -3.27
C SER A 29 12.13 5.75 -4.30
N GLU A 30 13.16 6.59 -4.39
CA GLU A 30 14.31 6.31 -5.26
C GLU A 30 15.13 5.11 -4.77
N ALA A 31 15.33 4.98 -3.45
CA ALA A 31 15.99 3.80 -2.90
C ALA A 31 15.20 2.51 -3.21
N VAL A 32 13.87 2.54 -3.05
CA VAL A 32 12.98 1.43 -3.40
C VAL A 32 13.12 1.08 -4.89
N ARG A 33 13.05 2.08 -5.76
CA ARG A 33 13.18 1.89 -7.22
C ARG A 33 14.53 1.25 -7.58
N GLU A 34 15.64 1.74 -7.03
CA GLU A 34 16.96 1.15 -7.31
C GLU A 34 17.10 -0.27 -6.78
N ILE A 35 16.59 -0.58 -5.59
CA ILE A 35 16.60 -1.95 -5.05
C ILE A 35 15.96 -2.92 -6.03
N VAL A 36 14.81 -2.55 -6.59
CA VAL A 36 14.05 -3.42 -7.50
C VAL A 36 14.69 -3.46 -8.90
N GLN A 37 15.13 -2.32 -9.44
CA GLN A 37 15.75 -2.26 -10.76
C GLN A 37 17.13 -2.94 -10.80
N ASN A 38 17.83 -3.01 -9.68
CA ASN A 38 19.05 -3.83 -9.52
C ASN A 38 18.74 -5.30 -9.18
N GLU A 39 17.46 -5.71 -9.18
CA GLU A 39 17.03 -7.09 -8.95
C GLU A 39 17.56 -7.69 -7.64
N LEU A 40 17.69 -6.85 -6.58
CA LEU A 40 18.06 -7.37 -5.28
C LEU A 40 16.99 -8.34 -4.77
N PRO A 41 17.37 -9.56 -4.36
CA PRO A 41 16.42 -10.59 -3.97
C PRO A 41 15.84 -10.36 -2.55
N VAL A 42 15.16 -9.21 -2.39
CA VAL A 42 14.36 -8.95 -1.19
C VAL A 42 13.03 -9.71 -1.29
N SER A 43 12.58 -10.27 -0.17
CA SER A 43 11.33 -11.05 -0.11
C SER A 43 10.09 -10.19 0.15
N MET A 44 10.30 -8.99 0.66
CA MET A 44 9.28 -7.98 0.92
C MET A 44 9.93 -6.61 0.92
N LEU A 45 9.20 -5.61 0.43
CA LEU A 45 9.61 -4.22 0.50
C LEU A 45 8.37 -3.34 0.59
N ARG A 46 8.35 -2.47 1.60
CA ARG A 46 7.27 -1.51 1.86
C ARG A 46 7.87 -0.18 2.26
N LEU A 47 7.39 0.91 1.68
CA LEU A 47 7.75 2.27 2.07
C LEU A 47 6.50 3.04 2.48
N SER A 48 6.40 3.40 3.74
CA SER A 48 5.32 4.22 4.29
C SER A 48 5.61 5.71 4.06
N ASN A 49 4.59 6.47 3.66
CA ASN A 49 4.69 7.92 3.55
C ASN A 49 4.83 8.57 4.95
N PRO A 50 5.12 9.89 5.04
CA PRO A 50 5.34 10.54 6.33
C PRO A 50 4.18 10.36 7.32
N LEU A 51 2.94 10.53 6.85
CA LEU A 51 1.75 10.43 7.70
C LEU A 51 1.53 8.99 8.21
N GLU A 52 1.71 7.99 7.36
CA GLU A 52 1.64 6.59 7.79
C GLU A 52 2.79 6.23 8.73
N THR A 53 3.99 6.75 8.46
CA THR A 53 5.15 6.54 9.33
C THR A 53 4.86 7.08 10.73
N GLU A 54 4.35 8.29 10.86
CA GLU A 54 3.98 8.89 12.14
C GLU A 54 2.85 8.13 12.84
N THR A 55 1.79 7.80 12.11
CA THR A 55 0.68 7.00 12.63
C THR A 55 1.16 5.66 13.18
N THR A 56 2.04 4.97 12.46
CA THR A 56 2.63 3.70 12.89
C THR A 56 3.45 3.85 14.17
N LEU A 57 4.24 4.91 14.28
CA LEU A 57 5.04 5.19 15.47
C LEU A 57 4.15 5.49 16.70
N ILE A 58 3.11 6.28 16.53
CA ILE A 58 2.13 6.59 17.58
C ILE A 58 1.42 5.32 18.05
N LEU A 59 0.89 4.52 17.11
CA LEU A 59 0.16 3.28 17.41
C LEU A 59 1.02 2.21 18.06
N SER A 60 2.35 2.29 17.93
CA SER A 60 3.25 1.33 18.61
C SER A 60 3.11 1.37 20.14
N GLY A 61 2.64 2.47 20.72
CA GLY A 61 2.39 2.65 22.14
C GLY A 61 3.61 2.54 23.06
N LYS A 62 4.80 2.35 22.50
CA LYS A 62 6.03 2.12 23.26
C LYS A 62 6.64 3.44 23.74
N SER A 63 6.92 3.57 25.03
CA SER A 63 7.48 4.79 25.62
C SER A 63 8.82 5.22 25.01
N TRP A 64 9.68 4.27 24.64
CA TRP A 64 10.98 4.56 24.02
C TRP A 64 10.85 5.15 22.60
N VAL A 65 9.72 4.93 21.91
CA VAL A 65 9.50 5.49 20.57
C VAL A 65 9.50 7.01 20.59
N ARG A 66 8.96 7.63 21.63
CA ARG A 66 8.99 9.11 21.79
C ARG A 66 10.42 9.66 21.94
N LEU A 67 11.29 8.92 22.65
CA LEU A 67 12.70 9.30 22.78
C LEU A 67 13.45 9.12 21.46
N ALA A 68 13.21 8.00 20.77
CA ALA A 68 13.79 7.73 19.46
C ALA A 68 13.33 8.78 18.42
N ASP A 69 12.06 9.19 18.45
CA ASP A 69 11.52 10.24 17.59
C ASP A 69 12.28 11.57 17.77
N ARG A 70 12.52 11.99 19.02
CA ARG A 70 13.33 13.20 19.29
C ARG A 70 14.74 13.07 18.72
N GLY A 71 15.39 11.91 18.92
CA GLY A 71 16.70 11.65 18.36
C GLY A 71 16.73 11.70 16.84
N LEU A 72 15.75 11.11 16.18
CA LEU A 72 15.61 11.15 14.72
C LEU A 72 15.46 12.59 14.20
N ARG A 73 14.61 13.40 14.83
CA ARG A 73 14.44 14.83 14.48
C ARG A 73 15.73 15.63 14.60
N MET A 74 16.51 15.37 15.64
CA MET A 74 17.81 16.07 15.86
C MET A 74 18.85 15.79 14.77
N ILE A 75 18.76 14.64 14.10
CA ILE A 75 19.69 14.23 13.04
C ILE A 75 19.08 14.35 11.64
N GLY A 76 18.01 15.15 11.48
CA GLY A 76 17.45 15.51 10.18
C GLY A 76 16.30 14.62 9.67
N TYR A 77 15.79 13.67 10.47
CA TYR A 77 14.62 12.85 10.13
C TYR A 77 13.38 13.42 10.84
N GLY A 78 12.91 14.58 10.35
CA GLY A 78 11.76 15.30 10.89
C GLY A 78 10.40 14.79 10.42
N ASP A 79 9.45 15.70 10.18
CA ASP A 79 8.06 15.37 9.85
C ASP A 79 7.88 14.77 8.44
N THR A 80 8.86 14.95 7.56
CA THR A 80 8.88 14.41 6.20
C THR A 80 9.47 13.00 6.11
N ARG A 81 9.93 12.43 7.23
CA ARG A 81 10.57 11.11 7.24
C ARG A 81 9.63 10.00 6.81
N CYS A 82 10.18 9.04 6.11
CA CYS A 82 9.50 7.84 5.65
C CYS A 82 10.13 6.60 6.25
N LEU A 83 9.31 5.61 6.61
CA LEU A 83 9.78 4.33 7.10
C LEU A 83 9.70 3.28 6.01
N MET A 84 10.84 2.72 5.65
CA MET A 84 10.89 1.52 4.82
C MET A 84 11.08 0.29 5.70
N ILE A 85 10.33 -0.76 5.39
CA ILE A 85 10.56 -2.11 5.92
C ILE A 85 10.86 -3.00 4.72
N PHE A 86 11.93 -3.78 4.81
CA PHE A 86 12.23 -4.78 3.80
C PHE A 86 12.61 -6.12 4.44
N GLY A 87 12.24 -7.20 3.79
CA GLY A 87 12.54 -8.56 4.21
C GLY A 87 13.55 -9.23 3.30
N ILE A 88 14.34 -10.13 3.86
CA ILE A 88 15.22 -11.01 3.12
C ILE A 88 14.98 -12.44 3.60
N THR A 89 14.79 -13.35 2.64
CA THR A 89 14.50 -14.76 2.89
C THR A 89 15.34 -15.60 1.94
N GLY A 90 16.06 -16.60 2.45
CA GLY A 90 16.86 -17.49 1.59
C GLY A 90 17.98 -18.23 2.31
N SER A 91 19.01 -18.64 1.56
CA SER A 91 20.21 -19.24 2.15
C SER A 91 21.03 -18.19 2.91
N THR A 92 21.76 -18.61 3.92
CA THR A 92 22.59 -17.72 4.74
C THR A 92 23.58 -16.88 3.93
N ARG A 93 24.14 -17.43 2.85
CA ARG A 93 25.07 -16.71 1.97
C ARG A 93 24.34 -15.59 1.19
N LEU A 94 23.20 -15.93 0.56
CA LEU A 94 22.39 -14.97 -0.18
C LEU A 94 21.88 -13.86 0.76
N PHE A 95 21.39 -14.23 1.93
CA PHE A 95 20.90 -13.31 2.95
C PHE A 95 21.92 -12.23 3.31
N LYS A 96 23.16 -12.62 3.68
CA LYS A 96 24.24 -11.68 4.06
C LYS A 96 24.66 -10.75 2.92
N ARG A 97 24.65 -11.25 1.68
CA ARG A 97 24.97 -10.44 0.49
C ARG A 97 23.87 -9.41 0.25
N THR A 98 22.62 -9.85 0.14
CA THR A 98 21.47 -8.98 -0.10
C THR A 98 21.33 -7.90 0.96
N GLN A 99 21.53 -8.25 2.25
CA GLN A 99 21.47 -7.27 3.34
C GLN A 99 22.50 -6.15 3.16
N ARG A 100 23.75 -6.49 2.80
CA ARG A 100 24.82 -5.50 2.60
C ARG A 100 24.53 -4.59 1.41
N GLU A 101 24.09 -5.15 0.30
CA GLU A 101 23.76 -4.42 -0.93
C GLU A 101 22.56 -3.51 -0.72
N ALA A 102 21.47 -4.00 -0.13
CA ALA A 102 20.30 -3.20 0.20
C ALA A 102 20.62 -2.06 1.18
N ALA A 103 21.39 -2.34 2.24
CA ALA A 103 21.81 -1.31 3.18
C ALA A 103 22.73 -0.25 2.54
N ALA A 104 23.57 -0.64 1.58
CA ALA A 104 24.42 0.30 0.84
C ALA A 104 23.59 1.22 -0.06
N LEU A 105 22.59 0.67 -0.80
CA LEU A 105 21.67 1.45 -1.60
C LEU A 105 20.83 2.39 -0.73
N CYS A 106 20.30 1.93 0.39
CA CYS A 106 19.57 2.81 1.30
C CYS A 106 20.42 4.00 1.76
N ARG A 107 21.68 3.75 2.16
CA ARG A 107 22.59 4.83 2.59
C ARG A 107 22.88 5.85 1.48
N LYS A 108 23.00 5.41 0.22
CA LYS A 108 23.16 6.29 -0.95
C LYS A 108 22.07 7.38 -1.01
N TYR A 109 20.86 7.03 -0.59
CA TYR A 109 19.70 7.93 -0.55
C TYR A 109 19.42 8.50 0.85
N GLY A 110 20.42 8.56 1.72
CA GLY A 110 20.24 9.10 3.06
C GLY A 110 19.46 8.21 4.02
N GLY A 111 19.37 6.91 3.73
CA GLY A 111 18.67 5.97 4.59
C GLY A 111 19.43 5.66 5.88
N LEU A 112 18.79 5.85 7.02
CA LEU A 112 19.26 5.45 8.34
C LEU A 112 18.78 4.04 8.67
N PHE A 113 19.68 3.09 8.62
CA PHE A 113 19.40 1.69 8.94
C PHE A 113 19.24 1.50 10.46
N VAL A 114 18.05 1.09 10.92
CA VAL A 114 17.74 0.91 12.35
C VAL A 114 17.66 -0.57 12.77
N GLY A 115 18.21 -1.45 11.95
CA GLY A 115 18.28 -2.88 12.24
C GLY A 115 16.94 -3.59 12.16
N THR A 116 16.78 -4.64 12.98
CA THR A 116 15.62 -5.56 12.90
C THR A 116 14.48 -5.22 13.86
N VAL A 117 14.66 -4.30 14.80
CA VAL A 117 13.65 -4.01 15.86
C VAL A 117 12.31 -3.60 15.28
N VAL A 118 12.31 -2.69 14.29
CA VAL A 118 11.10 -2.22 13.61
C VAL A 118 10.53 -3.32 12.73
N GLY A 119 11.40 -4.02 11.99
CA GLY A 119 11.00 -5.12 11.11
C GLY A 119 10.32 -6.27 11.89
N HIS A 120 10.89 -6.71 13.00
CA HIS A 120 10.27 -7.74 13.85
C HIS A 120 8.98 -7.28 14.52
N THR A 121 8.85 -6.00 14.87
CA THR A 121 7.58 -5.46 15.38
C THR A 121 6.50 -5.56 14.32
N TRP A 122 6.80 -5.15 13.09
CA TRP A 122 5.90 -5.28 11.95
C TRP A 122 5.54 -6.75 11.66
N GLU A 123 6.52 -7.64 11.63
CA GLU A 123 6.33 -9.07 11.39
C GLU A 123 5.31 -9.68 12.35
N LYS A 124 5.42 -9.36 13.64
CA LYS A 124 4.50 -9.85 14.68
C LYS A 124 3.09 -9.27 14.54
N SER A 125 2.95 -8.04 14.06
CA SER A 125 1.67 -7.34 13.99
C SER A 125 0.97 -7.45 12.62
N ARG A 126 1.68 -7.87 11.56
CA ARG A 126 1.14 -7.86 10.18
C ARG A 126 -0.17 -8.61 10.00
N PHE A 127 -0.40 -9.67 10.75
CA PHE A 127 -1.62 -10.46 10.69
C PHE A 127 -2.73 -9.93 11.62
N LEU A 128 -2.42 -8.98 12.50
CA LEU A 128 -3.38 -8.36 13.42
C LEU A 128 -4.01 -7.10 12.81
N ALA A 129 -3.34 -6.47 11.87
CA ALA A 129 -3.81 -5.22 11.25
C ALA A 129 -5.24 -5.29 10.68
N PRO A 130 -5.68 -6.38 10.01
CA PRO A 130 -7.05 -6.48 9.51
C PRO A 130 -8.13 -6.40 10.59
N TYR A 131 -7.85 -6.85 11.81
CA TYR A 131 -8.78 -6.81 12.93
C TYR A 131 -8.95 -5.41 13.54
N LEU A 132 -8.01 -4.51 13.28
CA LEU A 132 -8.13 -3.11 13.71
C LEU A 132 -9.40 -2.44 13.16
N ARG A 133 -9.85 -2.84 11.98
CA ARG A 133 -11.08 -2.36 11.38
C ARG A 133 -12.29 -2.53 12.30
N ASN A 134 -12.44 -3.69 12.94
CA ASN A 134 -13.56 -3.96 13.84
C ASN A 134 -13.51 -3.05 15.08
N THR A 135 -12.31 -2.93 15.69
CA THR A 135 -12.12 -2.06 16.86
C THR A 135 -12.41 -0.59 16.55
N LEU A 136 -11.97 -0.12 15.38
CA LEU A 136 -12.25 1.25 14.93
C LEU A 136 -13.74 1.45 14.64
N TRP A 137 -14.40 0.47 14.05
CA TRP A 137 -15.84 0.51 13.79
C TRP A 137 -16.66 0.67 15.06
N ASP A 138 -16.33 -0.07 16.11
CA ASP A 138 -16.97 0.03 17.42
C ASP A 138 -16.72 1.41 18.08
N SER A 139 -15.59 2.04 17.72
CA SER A 139 -15.24 3.40 18.16
C SER A 139 -15.83 4.52 17.29
N GLY A 140 -16.71 4.19 16.33
CA GLY A 140 -17.34 5.17 15.44
C GLY A 140 -16.47 5.63 14.27
N ILE A 141 -15.43 4.87 13.90
CA ILE A 141 -14.53 5.17 12.79
C ILE A 141 -14.65 4.06 11.75
N ALA A 142 -14.96 4.45 10.51
CA ALA A 142 -14.88 3.58 9.34
C ALA A 142 -13.48 3.64 8.74
N LEU A 143 -13.02 2.49 8.22
CA LEU A 143 -11.74 2.36 7.55
C LEU A 143 -11.95 1.61 6.24
N ASP A 144 -11.35 2.12 5.17
CA ASP A 144 -11.26 1.40 3.92
C ASP A 144 -9.91 1.64 3.24
N THR A 145 -9.65 0.87 2.18
CA THR A 145 -8.40 0.89 1.45
C THR A 145 -8.64 0.82 -0.05
N LEU A 146 -7.68 1.31 -0.81
CA LEU A 146 -7.59 1.06 -2.25
C LEU A 146 -6.12 0.82 -2.62
N GLU A 147 -5.91 0.01 -3.63
CA GLU A 147 -4.57 -0.26 -4.15
C GLU A 147 -4.58 -0.22 -5.68
N ALA A 148 -3.61 0.48 -6.25
CA ALA A 148 -3.44 0.63 -7.68
C ALA A 148 -1.96 0.64 -8.07
N ALA A 149 -1.61 0.05 -9.21
CA ALA A 149 -0.25 0.04 -9.72
C ALA A 149 -0.04 1.15 -10.76
N LEU A 150 1.13 1.79 -10.69
CA LEU A 150 1.51 2.89 -11.59
C LEU A 150 2.97 2.71 -12.06
N PRO A 151 3.30 3.20 -13.26
CA PRO A 151 4.70 3.32 -13.69
C PRO A 151 5.49 4.26 -12.77
N TRP A 152 6.80 3.99 -12.57
CA TRP A 152 7.66 4.80 -11.69
C TRP A 152 7.58 6.30 -11.94
N ALA A 153 7.43 6.72 -13.20
CA ALA A 153 7.29 8.14 -13.55
C ALA A 153 6.09 8.83 -12.90
N GLN A 154 5.05 8.08 -12.52
CA GLN A 154 3.81 8.60 -11.94
C GLN A 154 3.68 8.33 -10.43
N VAL A 155 4.40 7.33 -9.90
CA VAL A 155 4.29 6.89 -8.51
C VAL A 155 4.42 8.05 -7.53
N ARG A 156 5.43 8.90 -7.73
CA ARG A 156 5.72 10.02 -6.82
C ARG A 156 4.57 11.02 -6.74
N ALA A 157 4.04 11.45 -7.87
CA ALA A 157 2.94 12.41 -7.92
C ALA A 157 1.62 11.80 -7.43
N ALA A 158 1.31 10.59 -7.88
CA ALA A 158 0.08 9.90 -7.54
C ALA A 158 -0.02 9.56 -6.05
N SER A 159 1.12 9.22 -5.39
CA SER A 159 1.13 8.87 -3.96
C SER A 159 0.69 10.01 -3.03
N GLY A 160 0.84 11.25 -3.46
CA GLY A 160 0.29 12.42 -2.76
C GLY A 160 -1.12 12.79 -3.23
N ALA A 161 -1.36 12.71 -4.55
CA ALA A 161 -2.62 13.14 -5.16
C ALA A 161 -3.81 12.26 -4.77
N ILE A 162 -3.63 10.93 -4.64
CA ILE A 162 -4.71 10.01 -4.31
C ILE A 162 -5.24 10.25 -2.88
N PRO A 163 -4.43 10.25 -1.81
CA PRO A 163 -4.91 10.60 -0.48
C PRO A 163 -5.52 11.99 -0.41
N GLN A 164 -4.93 12.97 -1.11
CA GLN A 164 -5.45 14.33 -1.15
C GLN A 164 -6.85 14.40 -1.77
N ALA A 165 -7.11 13.69 -2.87
CA ALA A 165 -8.43 13.64 -3.51
C ALA A 165 -9.51 13.06 -2.57
N ILE A 166 -9.15 12.06 -1.74
CA ILE A 166 -10.03 11.48 -0.72
C ILE A 166 -10.37 12.53 0.36
N VAL A 167 -9.36 13.26 0.85
CA VAL A 167 -9.54 14.32 1.86
C VAL A 167 -10.42 15.44 1.31
N GLU A 168 -10.16 15.89 0.09
CA GLU A 168 -10.93 16.96 -0.57
C GLU A 168 -12.38 16.57 -0.81
N ALA A 169 -12.66 15.31 -1.12
CA ALA A 169 -14.02 14.82 -1.26
C ALA A 169 -14.86 15.05 0.00
N MET A 170 -14.27 14.85 1.18
CA MET A 170 -14.99 14.99 2.45
C MET A 170 -14.95 16.41 3.02
N SER A 171 -14.00 17.24 2.64
CA SER A 171 -13.95 18.64 3.08
C SER A 171 -15.22 19.42 2.72
N LYS A 172 -15.89 19.06 1.63
CA LYS A 172 -17.18 19.61 1.21
C LYS A 172 -18.32 19.34 2.21
N HIS A 173 -18.17 18.31 3.02
CA HIS A 173 -19.12 17.93 4.06
C HIS A 173 -18.69 18.40 5.45
N ASN A 174 -17.64 19.23 5.53
CA ASN A 174 -17.02 19.66 6.78
C ASN A 174 -16.57 18.48 7.65
N GLU A 175 -16.13 17.39 7.00
CA GLU A 175 -15.64 16.17 7.64
C GLU A 175 -14.14 16.00 7.42
N GLN A 176 -13.49 15.47 8.44
CA GLN A 176 -12.05 15.17 8.40
C GLN A 176 -11.83 13.70 8.02
N VAL A 177 -10.86 13.49 7.14
CA VAL A 177 -10.39 12.15 6.76
C VAL A 177 -8.89 12.06 7.01
N LEU A 178 -8.47 11.01 7.68
CA LEU A 178 -7.06 10.65 7.76
C LEU A 178 -6.75 9.70 6.60
N ALA A 179 -6.02 10.16 5.59
CA ALA A 179 -5.66 9.37 4.43
C ALA A 179 -4.13 9.34 4.25
N PHE A 180 -3.55 8.16 4.15
CA PHE A 180 -2.11 7.95 3.97
C PHE A 180 -1.84 6.79 3.02
N ALA A 181 -0.61 6.73 2.52
CA ALA A 181 -0.24 5.74 1.51
C ALA A 181 1.13 5.12 1.77
N HIS A 182 1.31 3.91 1.26
CA HIS A 182 2.61 3.26 1.16
C HIS A 182 2.80 2.58 -0.20
N LEU A 183 4.05 2.37 -0.59
CA LEU A 183 4.37 1.43 -1.66
C LEU A 183 4.27 0.02 -1.07
N SER A 184 3.39 -0.80 -1.68
CA SER A 184 3.07 -2.14 -1.20
C SER A 184 3.78 -3.21 -2.02
N HIS A 185 3.53 -3.24 -3.32
CA HIS A 185 4.17 -4.13 -4.27
C HIS A 185 5.04 -3.31 -5.21
N VAL A 186 6.25 -3.78 -5.44
CA VAL A 186 7.24 -3.03 -6.21
C VAL A 186 7.76 -3.90 -7.36
N TYR A 187 7.78 -3.31 -8.54
CA TYR A 187 8.13 -3.93 -9.78
C TYR A 187 9.26 -3.16 -10.47
N ARG A 188 9.90 -3.76 -11.47
CA ARG A 188 10.98 -3.14 -12.20
C ARG A 188 10.53 -1.86 -12.91
N ASP A 189 9.31 -1.82 -13.41
CA ASP A 189 8.70 -0.74 -14.20
C ASP A 189 7.77 0.17 -13.42
N GLY A 190 7.39 -0.19 -12.19
CA GLY A 190 6.47 0.58 -11.37
C GLY A 190 6.30 0.06 -9.95
N ALA A 191 5.31 0.61 -9.26
CA ALA A 191 4.94 0.17 -7.92
C ALA A 191 3.44 0.30 -7.69
N SER A 192 2.89 -0.49 -6.77
CA SER A 192 1.55 -0.23 -6.27
C SER A 192 1.57 0.76 -5.11
N ILE A 193 0.60 1.65 -5.13
CA ILE A 193 0.29 2.58 -4.06
C ILE A 193 -0.91 2.02 -3.32
N TYR A 194 -0.70 1.65 -2.07
CA TYR A 194 -1.74 1.22 -1.15
C TYR A 194 -2.17 2.41 -0.31
N THR A 195 -3.37 2.89 -0.49
CA THR A 195 -3.93 4.02 0.27
C THR A 195 -4.91 3.50 1.29
N THR A 196 -4.72 3.92 2.54
CA THR A 196 -5.64 3.66 3.66
C THR A 196 -6.28 4.98 4.07
N TYR A 197 -7.58 4.98 4.30
CA TYR A 197 -8.29 6.16 4.78
C TYR A 197 -9.29 5.82 5.89
N LEU A 198 -9.32 6.70 6.88
CA LEU A 198 -10.17 6.60 8.06
C LEU A 198 -11.06 7.83 8.11
N PHE A 199 -12.33 7.62 8.38
CA PHE A 199 -13.33 8.68 8.44
C PHE A 199 -14.40 8.37 9.48
N ARG A 200 -15.12 9.39 9.93
CA ARG A 200 -16.16 9.22 10.95
C ARG A 200 -17.34 8.45 10.38
N ARG A 201 -17.79 7.43 11.13
CA ARG A 201 -19.00 6.71 10.83
C ARG A 201 -20.22 7.60 11.12
N THR A 202 -21.17 7.67 10.18
CA THR A 202 -22.45 8.34 10.39
C THR A 202 -23.46 7.40 11.04
N ALA A 203 -24.47 7.96 11.67
CA ALA A 203 -25.57 7.18 12.24
C ALA A 203 -26.42 6.53 11.15
N GLU A 204 -26.61 7.23 10.02
CA GLU A 204 -27.41 6.79 8.89
C GLU A 204 -26.53 5.98 7.91
N PRO A 205 -26.86 4.69 7.65
CA PRO A 205 -26.05 3.82 6.78
C PRO A 205 -25.97 4.33 5.34
N ASP A 206 -27.04 4.86 4.79
CA ASP A 206 -27.07 5.38 3.40
C ASP A 206 -26.16 6.60 3.23
N GLU A 207 -26.11 7.47 4.23
CA GLU A 207 -25.17 8.60 4.24
C GLU A 207 -23.72 8.13 4.34
N LEU A 208 -23.45 7.10 5.13
CA LEU A 208 -22.13 6.50 5.22
C LEU A 208 -21.67 5.93 3.89
N LEU A 209 -22.53 5.18 3.21
CA LEU A 209 -22.27 4.60 1.89
C LEU A 209 -22.05 5.70 0.83
N ARG A 210 -22.87 6.75 0.84
CA ARG A 210 -22.73 7.88 -0.07
C ARG A 210 -21.38 8.56 0.06
N ARG A 211 -20.93 8.84 1.30
CA ARG A 211 -19.62 9.44 1.57
C ARG A 211 -18.48 8.52 1.15
N TRP A 212 -18.60 7.23 1.45
CA TRP A 212 -17.63 6.24 1.03
C TRP A 212 -17.49 6.16 -0.50
N HIS A 213 -18.62 6.12 -1.22
CA HIS A 213 -18.63 6.13 -2.68
C HIS A 213 -18.00 7.40 -3.25
N GLU A 214 -18.27 8.58 -2.68
CA GLU A 214 -17.67 9.83 -3.13
C GLU A 214 -16.15 9.82 -3.00
N MET A 215 -15.62 9.37 -1.87
CA MET A 215 -14.17 9.22 -1.66
C MET A 215 -13.55 8.26 -2.67
N LYS A 216 -14.14 7.09 -2.85
CA LYS A 216 -13.67 6.10 -3.85
C LYS A 216 -13.73 6.64 -5.27
N HIS A 217 -14.78 7.34 -5.60
CA HIS A 217 -14.94 7.96 -6.93
C HIS A 217 -13.80 8.96 -7.22
N GLN A 218 -13.54 9.89 -6.32
CA GLN A 218 -12.48 10.88 -6.50
C GLN A 218 -11.08 10.24 -6.57
N ALA A 219 -10.82 9.23 -5.74
CA ALA A 219 -9.60 8.45 -5.82
C ALA A 219 -9.46 7.73 -7.16
N SER A 220 -10.52 7.10 -7.66
CA SER A 220 -10.53 6.39 -8.95
C SER A 220 -10.31 7.31 -10.14
N LEU A 221 -10.95 8.49 -10.15
CA LEU A 221 -10.70 9.51 -11.18
C LEU A 221 -9.25 10.02 -11.15
N THR A 222 -8.69 10.18 -9.95
CA THR A 222 -7.29 10.55 -9.79
C THR A 222 -6.37 9.47 -10.34
N LEU A 223 -6.63 8.19 -10.05
CA LEU A 223 -5.89 7.07 -10.62
C LEU A 223 -5.92 7.04 -12.14
N GLN A 224 -7.08 7.25 -12.76
CA GLN A 224 -7.21 7.34 -14.22
C GLN A 224 -6.36 8.47 -14.79
N LYS A 225 -6.35 9.65 -14.14
CA LYS A 225 -5.55 10.80 -14.56
C LYS A 225 -4.04 10.49 -14.59
N TYR A 226 -3.56 9.65 -13.67
CA TYR A 226 -2.16 9.24 -13.62
C TYR A 226 -1.86 7.96 -14.40
N GLY A 227 -2.85 7.39 -15.11
CA GLY A 227 -2.67 6.16 -15.89
C GLY A 227 -2.39 4.93 -15.04
N GLY A 228 -2.88 4.91 -13.80
CA GLY A 228 -2.81 3.77 -12.90
C GLY A 228 -3.83 2.69 -13.22
N THR A 229 -3.57 1.46 -12.77
CA THR A 229 -4.60 0.40 -12.76
C THR A 229 -5.70 0.79 -11.79
N ILE A 230 -6.96 0.46 -12.14
CA ILE A 230 -8.07 0.81 -11.23
C ILE A 230 -8.10 -0.04 -9.97
N SER A 231 -7.53 -1.23 -10.03
CA SER A 231 -7.39 -2.14 -8.90
C SER A 231 -6.13 -2.97 -9.06
N HIS A 232 -5.43 -3.21 -7.96
CA HIS A 232 -4.26 -4.08 -7.91
C HIS A 232 -4.49 -5.13 -6.82
N GLN A 233 -4.57 -6.43 -7.19
CA GLN A 233 -4.81 -7.60 -6.33
C GLN A 233 -6.15 -7.62 -5.54
N HIS A 234 -6.93 -6.53 -5.55
CA HIS A 234 -8.21 -6.48 -4.84
C HIS A 234 -9.40 -6.93 -5.70
N GLY A 235 -9.19 -7.17 -7.00
CA GLY A 235 -10.26 -7.47 -7.96
C GLY A 235 -11.03 -6.21 -8.36
N VAL A 236 -11.78 -6.30 -9.46
CA VAL A 236 -12.59 -5.20 -9.96
C VAL A 236 -13.90 -5.09 -9.19
N GLY A 237 -14.64 -6.19 -9.08
CA GLY A 237 -15.92 -6.23 -8.37
C GLY A 237 -16.93 -5.23 -8.95
N THR A 238 -17.84 -4.78 -8.12
CA THR A 238 -18.80 -3.68 -8.43
C THR A 238 -18.16 -2.31 -8.28
N ASP A 239 -17.23 -2.17 -7.33
CA ASP A 239 -16.70 -0.87 -6.92
C ASP A 239 -15.84 -0.22 -8.00
N HIS A 240 -15.17 -1.02 -8.82
CA HIS A 240 -14.21 -0.55 -9.82
C HIS A 240 -14.68 -0.77 -11.26
N ALA A 241 -15.78 -1.51 -11.49
CA ALA A 241 -16.29 -1.83 -12.83
C ALA A 241 -16.52 -0.58 -13.67
N LEU A 242 -17.09 0.49 -13.10
CA LEU A 242 -17.35 1.76 -13.78
C LEU A 242 -16.08 2.39 -14.39
N TYR A 243 -14.93 2.15 -13.82
CA TYR A 243 -13.65 2.77 -14.22
C TYR A 243 -12.80 1.88 -15.12
N LEU A 244 -13.14 0.58 -15.21
CA LEU A 244 -12.38 -0.39 -15.98
C LEU A 244 -12.27 -0.06 -17.47
N PRO A 245 -13.33 0.46 -18.15
CA PRO A 245 -13.25 0.81 -19.56
C PRO A 245 -12.18 1.87 -19.88
N ALA A 246 -11.92 2.80 -18.97
CA ALA A 246 -10.87 3.81 -19.18
C ALA A 246 -9.45 3.20 -19.12
N GLU A 247 -9.26 2.12 -18.33
CA GLU A 247 -7.99 1.39 -18.25
C GLU A 247 -7.80 0.46 -19.45
N LYS A 248 -8.82 -0.29 -19.82
CA LYS A 248 -8.71 -1.38 -20.83
C LYS A 248 -8.97 -0.91 -22.26
N GLY A 249 -9.68 0.19 -22.44
CA GLY A 249 -10.15 0.65 -23.75
C GLY A 249 -11.22 -0.27 -24.35
N ALA A 250 -11.84 0.16 -25.46
CA ALA A 250 -12.94 -0.57 -26.09
C ALA A 250 -12.55 -2.01 -26.47
N LEU A 251 -11.44 -2.17 -27.19
CA LEU A 251 -10.98 -3.50 -27.63
C LEU A 251 -10.66 -4.44 -26.45
N GLY A 252 -10.07 -3.91 -25.36
CA GLY A 252 -9.80 -4.69 -24.16
C GLY A 252 -11.09 -5.14 -23.47
N MET A 253 -12.10 -4.27 -23.40
CA MET A 253 -13.42 -4.61 -22.86
C MET A 253 -14.12 -5.67 -23.72
N ASP A 254 -14.09 -5.53 -25.06
CA ASP A 254 -14.67 -6.52 -25.98
C ASP A 254 -14.02 -7.90 -25.82
N ALA A 255 -12.70 -7.93 -25.67
CA ALA A 255 -11.96 -9.18 -25.41
C ALA A 255 -12.38 -9.83 -24.07
N LEU A 256 -12.51 -9.04 -23.01
CA LEU A 256 -12.96 -9.52 -21.71
C LEU A 256 -14.40 -10.08 -21.79
N HIS A 257 -15.32 -9.36 -22.44
CA HIS A 257 -16.69 -9.83 -22.67
C HIS A 257 -16.73 -11.13 -23.46
N ALA A 258 -15.94 -11.24 -24.52
CA ALA A 258 -15.89 -12.46 -25.35
C ALA A 258 -15.39 -13.66 -24.54
N VAL A 259 -14.35 -13.48 -23.71
CA VAL A 259 -13.81 -14.54 -22.84
C VAL A 259 -14.86 -14.97 -21.81
N CYS A 260 -15.47 -14.02 -21.10
CA CYS A 260 -16.49 -14.34 -20.10
C CYS A 260 -17.68 -15.05 -20.72
N LYS A 261 -18.19 -14.58 -21.89
CA LYS A 261 -19.28 -15.21 -22.62
C LYS A 261 -18.97 -16.63 -23.08
N SER A 262 -17.70 -16.90 -23.44
CA SER A 262 -17.25 -18.23 -23.84
C SER A 262 -17.30 -19.26 -22.71
N PHE A 263 -16.97 -18.84 -21.48
CA PHE A 263 -16.94 -19.72 -20.31
C PHE A 263 -18.27 -19.76 -19.54
N ASP A 264 -19.06 -18.73 -19.65
CA ASP A 264 -20.33 -18.56 -18.95
C ASP A 264 -21.39 -17.95 -19.89
N PRO A 265 -21.88 -18.72 -20.85
CA PRO A 265 -22.83 -18.25 -21.85
C PRO A 265 -24.17 -17.76 -21.27
N ASP A 266 -24.55 -18.29 -20.11
CA ASP A 266 -25.81 -17.96 -19.43
C ASP A 266 -25.66 -16.83 -18.39
N GLY A 267 -24.44 -16.33 -18.15
CA GLY A 267 -24.16 -15.26 -17.19
C GLY A 267 -24.45 -15.61 -15.73
N MET A 268 -24.27 -16.86 -15.35
CA MET A 268 -24.57 -17.37 -14.01
C MET A 268 -23.43 -17.14 -13.02
N MET A 269 -22.19 -17.02 -13.50
CA MET A 269 -21.00 -16.94 -12.66
C MET A 269 -20.75 -15.51 -12.22
N ASN A 270 -20.96 -15.25 -10.90
CA ASN A 270 -20.67 -13.96 -10.27
C ASN A 270 -21.29 -12.75 -11.02
N PRO A 271 -22.61 -12.74 -11.25
CA PRO A 271 -23.28 -11.73 -12.07
C PRO A 271 -23.12 -10.32 -11.48
N GLY A 272 -23.06 -9.30 -12.35
CA GLY A 272 -22.90 -7.88 -11.96
C GLY A 272 -21.53 -7.52 -11.38
N LYS A 273 -20.52 -8.37 -11.60
CA LYS A 273 -19.13 -8.09 -11.27
C LYS A 273 -18.31 -7.99 -12.55
N LEU A 274 -17.35 -7.10 -12.57
CA LEU A 274 -16.46 -6.82 -13.69
C LEU A 274 -17.10 -5.95 -14.79
N PHE A 275 -18.36 -6.23 -15.15
CA PHE A 275 -19.15 -5.49 -16.15
C PHE A 275 -20.47 -5.04 -15.55
#